data_7ffbfe55f198d341c38278772add595d
#
_entry.id   7ffbfe55f198d341c38278772add595d
#
_cell.length_a   1.000
_cell.length_b   1.000
_cell.length_c   1.000
_cell.angle_alpha   90.00
_cell.angle_beta   90.00
_cell.angle_gamma   90.00
#
_symmetry.space_group_name_H-M   'P 1'
#
loop_
_entity.id
_entity.type
_entity.pdbx_description
1 polymer ?
#
loop_
_entity_poly.entity_id
_entity_poly.type
_entity_poly.pdbx_seq_one_letter_code
_entity_poly.pdbx_strand_id
1 'polypeptide(L)'
;MSDIIFNEADHEYIREGKTLISVTQLLHKHGLAPDYAAVPEEVLERAAEKGHSIHKEIELFVKEGKEPESQEAKNVAEWMRTCFAKGKSEVIVGNDIVAGTYDFRDDLTGNLYDWKTTYQKDERYWSWQLSLYDYLDGKNSSLFVGWVRGNEIQFIPVRRHEDSEIERLLQCERDGTEFKEDPNPVALANSYELSEIAHLEDFINNLEAKTKELKAKKEKLTKAILQQMKDNSIKFLETPRMRITVKDAYVKKAVDSNKLKEELPDVYARYLKESRVAESVVITMKGEQKDAQ
;
A
#
# COMPACT_ATOMS: atom_id res chain seq x y z
N MET A 1 22.96 2.29 12.10
CA MET A 1 22.30 3.58 11.80
C MET A 1 23.31 4.38 11.00
N SER A 2 22.93 4.88 9.85
CA SER A 2 23.86 5.64 9.00
C SER A 2 24.13 6.99 9.63
N ASP A 3 25.42 7.30 9.89
CA ASP A 3 25.85 8.63 10.35
C ASP A 3 25.81 9.67 9.22
N ILE A 4 24.68 9.69 8.47
CA ILE A 4 24.46 10.64 7.40
C ILE A 4 23.75 11.86 7.99
N ILE A 5 24.34 13.03 7.78
CA ILE A 5 23.80 14.32 8.19
C ILE A 5 23.26 15.03 6.95
N PHE A 6 22.06 15.56 7.05
CA PHE A 6 21.51 16.43 6.03
C PHE A 6 21.77 17.91 6.40
N ASN A 7 22.46 18.62 5.52
CA ASN A 7 22.67 20.07 5.63
C ASN A 7 21.54 20.79 4.88
N GLU A 8 20.61 21.38 5.62
CA GLU A 8 19.46 22.08 5.02
C GLU A 8 19.89 23.34 4.23
N ALA A 9 20.95 24.02 4.63
CA ALA A 9 21.39 25.26 3.98
C ALA A 9 21.91 25.04 2.57
N ASP A 10 22.65 23.97 2.36
CA ASP A 10 23.27 23.62 1.07
C ASP A 10 22.52 22.48 0.36
N HIS A 11 21.48 21.93 1.01
CA HIS A 11 20.71 20.79 0.54
C HIS A 11 21.57 19.55 0.23
N GLU A 12 22.54 19.25 1.08
CA GLU A 12 23.53 18.21 0.90
C GLU A 12 23.47 17.14 1.98
N TYR A 13 23.70 15.88 1.55
CA TYR A 13 23.90 14.76 2.47
C TYR A 13 25.40 14.55 2.70
N ILE A 14 25.81 14.50 3.94
CA ILE A 14 27.23 14.37 4.33
C ILE A 14 27.40 13.11 5.18
N ARG A 15 28.37 12.28 4.80
CA ARG A 15 28.79 11.11 5.55
C ARG A 15 30.30 11.11 5.69
N GLU A 16 30.81 11.07 6.92
CA GLU A 16 32.26 11.06 7.20
C GLU A 16 33.04 12.19 6.51
N GLY A 17 32.42 13.37 6.40
CA GLY A 17 33.01 14.54 5.75
C GLY A 17 32.99 14.51 4.21
N LYS A 18 32.30 13.54 3.60
CA LYS A 18 32.10 13.47 2.14
C LYS A 18 30.67 13.82 1.80
N THR A 19 30.47 14.69 0.82
CA THR A 19 29.15 14.93 0.23
C THR A 19 28.74 13.73 -0.64
N LEU A 20 27.54 13.21 -0.38
CA LEU A 20 26.91 12.14 -1.15
C LEU A 20 26.00 12.75 -2.21
N ILE A 21 25.89 12.08 -3.36
CA ILE A 21 24.85 12.45 -4.35
C ILE A 21 23.48 12.17 -3.77
N SER A 22 22.50 13.07 -3.96
CA SER A 22 21.13 12.75 -3.56
C SER A 22 20.47 11.77 -4.53
N VAL A 23 19.46 11.03 -4.07
CA VAL A 23 18.65 10.14 -4.93
C VAL A 23 18.08 10.92 -6.12
N THR A 24 17.59 12.13 -5.89
CA THR A 24 17.07 13.00 -6.98
C THR A 24 18.15 13.37 -7.99
N GLN A 25 19.33 13.78 -7.53
CA GLN A 25 20.46 14.11 -8.40
C GLN A 25 20.96 12.90 -9.19
N LEU A 26 21.03 11.73 -8.54
CA LEU A 26 21.39 10.47 -9.21
C LEU A 26 20.44 10.17 -10.37
N LEU A 27 19.13 10.26 -10.13
CA LEU A 27 18.12 10.00 -11.14
C LEU A 27 18.17 11.00 -12.29
N HIS A 28 18.39 12.28 -12.01
CA HIS A 28 18.61 13.30 -13.06
C HIS A 28 19.86 13.01 -13.89
N LYS A 29 20.97 12.69 -13.25
CA LYS A 29 22.26 12.40 -13.93
C LYS A 29 22.15 11.23 -14.91
N HIS A 30 21.34 10.23 -14.57
CA HIS A 30 21.15 9.04 -15.40
C HIS A 30 19.91 9.07 -16.32
N GLY A 31 19.26 10.25 -16.46
CA GLY A 31 18.11 10.41 -17.36
C GLY A 31 16.85 9.65 -16.93
N LEU A 32 16.72 9.36 -15.63
CA LEU A 32 15.58 8.67 -15.02
C LEU A 32 14.57 9.64 -14.39
N ALA A 33 14.87 10.94 -14.36
CA ALA A 33 14.01 12.00 -13.88
C ALA A 33 13.44 12.82 -15.03
N PRO A 34 12.30 13.50 -14.83
CA PRO A 34 11.71 14.37 -15.85
C PRO A 34 12.62 15.55 -16.19
N ASP A 35 12.62 15.93 -17.47
CA ASP A 35 13.33 17.12 -17.96
C ASP A 35 12.40 18.35 -17.85
N TYR A 36 12.81 19.31 -17.04
CA TYR A 36 12.10 20.57 -16.85
C TYR A 36 12.75 21.75 -17.57
N ALA A 37 13.72 21.53 -18.48
CA ALA A 37 14.45 22.60 -19.15
C ALA A 37 13.55 23.59 -19.92
N ALA A 38 12.35 23.17 -20.32
CA ALA A 38 11.37 24.01 -21.00
C ALA A 38 10.44 24.79 -20.03
N VAL A 39 10.53 24.56 -18.72
CA VAL A 39 9.67 25.21 -17.72
C VAL A 39 10.39 26.44 -17.17
N PRO A 40 9.74 27.63 -17.13
CA PRO A 40 10.35 28.82 -16.55
C PRO A 40 10.77 28.60 -15.08
N GLU A 41 11.96 29.07 -14.72
CA GLU A 41 12.55 28.89 -13.39
C GLU A 41 11.63 29.37 -12.27
N GLU A 42 11.01 30.52 -12.41
CA GLU A 42 10.04 31.06 -11.43
C GLU A 42 8.84 30.10 -11.17
N VAL A 43 8.45 29.31 -12.17
CA VAL A 43 7.34 28.35 -12.04
C VAL A 43 7.83 27.13 -11.24
N LEU A 44 9.06 26.69 -11.52
CA LEU A 44 9.69 25.58 -10.79
C LEU A 44 9.93 25.94 -9.32
N GLU A 45 10.46 27.13 -9.05
CA GLU A 45 10.70 27.62 -7.70
C GLU A 45 9.40 27.67 -6.87
N ARG A 46 8.35 28.29 -7.40
CA ARG A 46 7.04 28.34 -6.71
C ARG A 46 6.45 26.95 -6.46
N ALA A 47 6.62 26.04 -7.41
CA ALA A 47 6.15 24.67 -7.25
C ALA A 47 6.94 23.92 -6.16
N ALA A 48 8.26 24.12 -6.12
CA ALA A 48 9.15 23.55 -5.11
C ALA A 48 8.86 24.12 -3.72
N GLU A 49 8.71 25.44 -3.57
CA GLU A 49 8.36 26.09 -2.30
C GLU A 49 7.01 25.58 -1.76
N LYS A 50 6.00 25.50 -2.63
CA LYS A 50 4.68 24.97 -2.26
C LYS A 50 4.79 23.50 -1.81
N GLY A 51 5.50 22.67 -2.57
CA GLY A 51 5.72 21.29 -2.23
C GLY A 51 6.40 21.13 -0.87
N HIS A 52 7.50 21.85 -0.69
CA HIS A 52 8.26 21.82 0.57
C HIS A 52 7.41 22.24 1.79
N SER A 53 6.61 23.30 1.64
CA SER A 53 5.69 23.75 2.71
C SER A 53 4.70 22.64 3.10
N ILE A 54 4.10 21.97 2.11
CA ILE A 54 3.13 20.89 2.35
C ILE A 54 3.80 19.69 3.04
N HIS A 55 4.98 19.26 2.58
CA HIS A 55 5.74 18.18 3.21
C HIS A 55 6.08 18.52 4.66
N LYS A 56 6.48 19.77 4.93
CA LYS A 56 6.77 20.24 6.29
C LYS A 56 5.56 20.19 7.22
N GLU A 57 4.38 20.56 6.72
CA GLU A 57 3.15 20.45 7.51
C GLU A 57 2.81 18.98 7.82
N ILE A 58 2.98 18.08 6.85
CA ILE A 58 2.75 16.65 7.05
C ILE A 58 3.75 16.07 8.06
N GLU A 59 5.03 16.45 7.94
CA GLU A 59 6.07 16.06 8.89
C GLU A 59 5.71 16.47 10.33
N LEU A 60 5.32 17.73 10.53
CA LEU A 60 4.93 18.25 11.85
C LEU A 60 3.68 17.56 12.39
N PHE A 61 2.74 17.22 11.52
CA PHE A 61 1.59 16.43 11.91
C PHE A 61 1.99 15.03 12.40
N VAL A 62 2.88 14.34 11.67
CA VAL A 62 3.33 12.99 12.04
C VAL A 62 4.17 13.00 13.30
N LYS A 63 5.13 13.94 13.43
CA LYS A 63 6.09 13.96 14.54
C LYS A 63 5.53 14.59 15.81
N GLU A 64 4.71 15.62 15.69
CA GLU A 64 4.28 16.49 16.80
C GLU A 64 2.77 16.50 17.01
N GLY A 65 1.99 15.98 16.08
CA GLY A 65 0.52 16.06 16.11
C GLY A 65 -0.02 17.45 15.81
N LYS A 66 0.79 18.33 15.19
CA LYS A 66 0.38 19.68 14.83
C LYS A 66 -0.59 19.64 13.64
N GLU A 67 -1.75 20.29 13.78
CA GLU A 67 -2.76 20.33 12.72
C GLU A 67 -2.24 21.09 11.50
N PRO A 68 -2.36 20.51 10.28
CA PRO A 68 -1.95 21.18 9.04
C PRO A 68 -2.84 22.38 8.71
N GLU A 69 -2.26 23.36 8.00
CA GLU A 69 -2.98 24.54 7.54
C GLU A 69 -3.43 24.44 6.09
N SER A 70 -2.57 23.88 5.21
CA SER A 70 -2.89 23.67 3.79
C SER A 70 -3.93 22.55 3.58
N GLN A 71 -4.72 22.68 2.53
CA GLN A 71 -5.74 21.68 2.23
C GLN A 71 -5.13 20.34 1.84
N GLU A 72 -4.04 20.38 1.11
CA GLU A 72 -3.30 19.20 0.68
C GLU A 72 -2.78 18.39 1.89
N ALA A 73 -2.16 19.04 2.86
CA ALA A 73 -1.67 18.38 4.06
C ALA A 73 -2.82 17.90 4.98
N LYS A 74 -3.95 18.63 5.03
CA LYS A 74 -5.17 18.18 5.73
C LYS A 74 -5.71 16.87 5.16
N ASN A 75 -5.71 16.72 3.84
CA ASN A 75 -6.17 15.49 3.20
C ASN A 75 -5.29 14.30 3.60
N VAL A 76 -3.98 14.46 3.66
CA VAL A 76 -3.05 13.42 4.13
C VAL A 76 -3.30 13.10 5.60
N ALA A 77 -3.46 14.10 6.46
CA ALA A 77 -3.73 13.92 7.88
C ALA A 77 -5.06 13.20 8.12
N GLU A 78 -6.09 13.52 7.36
CA GLU A 78 -7.40 12.84 7.44
C GLU A 78 -7.31 11.38 7.00
N TRP A 79 -6.59 11.12 5.90
CA TRP A 79 -6.31 9.74 5.49
C TRP A 79 -5.55 8.97 6.58
N MET A 80 -4.50 9.55 7.15
CA MET A 80 -3.74 8.89 8.24
C MET A 80 -4.63 8.55 9.44
N ARG A 81 -5.54 9.44 9.82
CA ARG A 81 -6.51 9.18 10.90
C ARG A 81 -7.48 8.07 10.54
N THR A 82 -8.01 8.09 9.31
CA THR A 82 -9.00 7.12 8.83
C THR A 82 -8.41 5.72 8.73
N CYS A 83 -7.18 5.60 8.26
CA CYS A 83 -6.48 4.34 8.10
C CYS A 83 -5.69 3.92 9.35
N PHE A 84 -5.70 4.75 10.42
CA PHE A 84 -4.88 4.55 11.62
C PHE A 84 -3.38 4.45 11.30
N ALA A 85 -2.93 5.07 10.21
CA ALA A 85 -1.54 5.06 9.79
C ALA A 85 -0.66 5.81 10.81
N LYS A 86 0.37 5.14 11.27
CA LYS A 86 1.38 5.68 12.20
C LYS A 86 2.74 5.21 11.75
N GLY A 87 3.73 6.06 11.87
CA GLY A 87 5.05 5.68 11.42
C GLY A 87 6.09 6.78 11.54
N LYS A 88 7.11 6.67 10.72
CA LYS A 88 8.24 7.60 10.67
C LYS A 88 8.12 8.50 9.45
N SER A 89 8.35 9.78 9.64
CA SER A 89 8.37 10.79 8.58
C SER A 89 9.75 11.41 8.44
N GLU A 90 10.12 11.79 7.22
CA GLU A 90 11.38 12.45 6.89
C GLU A 90 12.60 11.66 7.41
N VAL A 91 12.70 10.41 6.94
CA VAL A 91 13.78 9.51 7.36
C VAL A 91 14.91 9.51 6.35
N ILE A 92 16.11 9.84 6.83
CA ILE A 92 17.33 9.82 6.02
C ILE A 92 17.81 8.38 5.84
N VAL A 93 18.01 7.99 4.59
CA VAL A 93 18.56 6.69 4.19
C VAL A 93 19.72 6.89 3.22
N GLY A 94 20.69 5.98 3.21
CA GLY A 94 21.79 6.07 2.29
C GLY A 94 22.88 5.04 2.52
N ASN A 95 23.84 5.04 1.59
CA ASN A 95 25.05 4.22 1.64
C ASN A 95 26.30 5.09 1.45
N ASP A 96 27.36 4.55 0.89
CA ASP A 96 28.64 5.23 0.62
C ASP A 96 28.65 6.05 -0.69
N ILE A 97 27.56 5.99 -1.47
CA ILE A 97 27.42 6.65 -2.79
C ILE A 97 26.33 7.69 -2.74
N VAL A 98 25.13 7.27 -2.35
CA VAL A 98 23.89 8.01 -2.48
C VAL A 98 23.15 8.08 -1.16
N ALA A 99 22.46 9.19 -0.92
CA ALA A 99 21.55 9.36 0.20
C ALA A 99 20.26 10.07 -0.23
N GLY A 100 19.25 9.96 0.61
CA GLY A 100 17.99 10.66 0.42
C GLY A 100 17.11 10.59 1.65
N THR A 101 15.99 11.28 1.57
CA THR A 101 14.98 11.30 2.64
C THR A 101 13.66 10.86 2.05
N TYR A 102 13.01 9.88 2.66
CA TYR A 102 11.66 9.50 2.26
C TYR A 102 10.62 10.13 3.20
N ASP A 103 9.44 10.39 2.66
CA ASP A 103 8.42 11.18 3.35
C ASP A 103 7.74 10.44 4.50
N PHE A 104 7.31 9.19 4.28
CA PHE A 104 6.59 8.45 5.31
C PHE A 104 6.67 6.93 5.13
N ARG A 105 6.89 6.22 6.24
CA ARG A 105 6.74 4.76 6.31
C ARG A 105 5.75 4.41 7.41
N ASP A 106 4.72 3.67 7.04
CA ASP A 106 3.71 3.18 7.97
C ASP A 106 4.23 1.98 8.76
N ASP A 107 4.23 2.08 10.07
CA ASP A 107 4.71 1.01 10.98
C ASP A 107 3.80 -0.23 10.98
N LEU A 108 2.51 -0.07 10.62
CA LEU A 108 1.55 -1.17 10.64
C LEU A 108 1.65 -2.04 9.39
N THR A 109 1.74 -1.42 8.23
CA THR A 109 1.76 -2.11 6.92
C THR A 109 3.18 -2.30 6.38
N GLY A 110 4.14 -1.52 6.85
CA GLY A 110 5.49 -1.44 6.30
C GLY A 110 5.56 -0.68 4.97
N ASN A 111 4.45 -0.17 4.46
CA ASN A 111 4.40 0.53 3.18
C ASN A 111 5.18 1.84 3.22
N LEU A 112 5.81 2.16 2.11
CA LEU A 112 6.54 3.41 1.90
C LEU A 112 5.69 4.36 1.07
N TYR A 113 5.55 5.59 1.54
CA TYR A 113 4.78 6.65 0.88
C TYR A 113 5.65 7.86 0.59
N ASP A 114 5.42 8.47 -0.56
CA ASP A 114 6.03 9.74 -0.97
C ASP A 114 4.91 10.69 -1.45
N TRP A 115 4.90 11.91 -0.93
CA TRP A 115 3.85 12.88 -1.21
C TRP A 115 4.22 13.71 -2.43
N LYS A 116 3.36 13.76 -3.42
CA LYS A 116 3.59 14.52 -4.65
C LYS A 116 2.47 15.54 -4.87
N THR A 117 2.87 16.79 -5.08
CA THR A 117 1.97 17.90 -5.42
C THR A 117 2.13 18.35 -6.88
N THR A 118 2.87 17.58 -7.68
CA THR A 118 3.20 17.89 -9.08
C THR A 118 1.97 17.95 -9.98
N TYR A 119 2.04 18.76 -11.03
CA TYR A 119 0.95 18.87 -12.00
C TYR A 119 0.77 17.61 -12.84
N GLN A 120 1.89 17.02 -13.28
CA GLN A 120 1.92 15.80 -14.10
C GLN A 120 2.40 14.62 -13.28
N LYS A 121 1.88 13.46 -13.61
CA LYS A 121 2.33 12.19 -13.06
C LYS A 121 3.54 11.70 -13.83
N ASP A 122 4.57 11.28 -13.12
CA ASP A 122 5.73 10.59 -13.66
C ASP A 122 5.99 9.32 -12.88
N GLU A 123 5.23 8.27 -13.19
CA GLU A 123 5.28 7.00 -12.48
C GLU A 123 6.64 6.31 -12.63
N ARG A 124 7.35 6.51 -13.77
CA ARG A 124 8.70 5.98 -13.97
C ARG A 124 9.69 6.59 -12.98
N TYR A 125 9.71 7.91 -12.88
CA TYR A 125 10.56 8.62 -11.94
C TYR A 125 10.25 8.26 -10.48
N TRP A 126 8.97 8.25 -10.13
CA TRP A 126 8.53 7.90 -8.77
C TRP A 126 8.89 6.46 -8.39
N SER A 127 8.76 5.53 -9.34
CA SER A 127 9.15 4.13 -9.18
C SER A 127 10.64 3.99 -8.81
N TRP A 128 11.52 4.66 -9.55
CA TRP A 128 12.95 4.66 -9.26
C TRP A 128 13.28 5.33 -7.93
N GLN A 129 12.66 6.47 -7.64
CA GLN A 129 12.90 7.23 -6.41
C GLN A 129 12.55 6.42 -5.17
N LEU A 130 11.34 5.90 -5.12
CA LEU A 130 10.87 5.10 -3.99
C LEU A 130 11.62 3.76 -3.87
N SER A 131 11.96 3.12 -4.99
CA SER A 131 12.75 1.90 -4.97
C SER A 131 14.14 2.11 -4.37
N LEU A 132 14.80 3.22 -4.71
CA LEU A 132 16.08 3.58 -4.10
C LEU A 132 15.95 3.83 -2.61
N TYR A 133 14.94 4.55 -2.15
CA TYR A 133 14.71 4.76 -0.71
C TYR A 133 14.49 3.44 0.03
N ASP A 134 13.65 2.56 -0.52
CA ASP A 134 13.34 1.27 0.10
C ASP A 134 14.56 0.34 0.15
N TYR A 135 15.36 0.31 -0.93
CA TYR A 135 16.62 -0.43 -1.00
C TYR A 135 17.63 0.07 0.05
N LEU A 136 17.80 1.40 0.16
CA LEU A 136 18.71 2.03 1.11
C LEU A 136 18.29 1.83 2.56
N ASP A 137 16.99 1.70 2.83
CA ASP A 137 16.44 1.35 4.15
C ASP A 137 16.52 -0.17 4.45
N GLY A 138 16.94 -0.98 3.47
CA GLY A 138 17.09 -2.42 3.61
C GLY A 138 15.73 -3.14 3.80
N LYS A 139 14.68 -2.64 3.17
CA LYS A 139 13.33 -3.17 3.23
C LYS A 139 12.90 -3.75 1.88
N ASN A 140 11.74 -4.36 1.85
CA ASN A 140 11.09 -4.81 0.65
C ASN A 140 9.60 -4.49 0.78
N SER A 141 9.28 -3.23 0.61
CA SER A 141 7.97 -2.65 0.91
C SER A 141 7.13 -2.50 -0.35
N SER A 142 5.81 -2.43 -0.17
CA SER A 142 4.93 -1.87 -1.19
C SER A 142 5.11 -0.35 -1.23
N LEU A 143 5.23 0.21 -2.44
CA LEU A 143 5.59 1.59 -2.69
C LEU A 143 4.39 2.38 -3.22
N PHE A 144 4.10 3.52 -2.60
CA PHE A 144 2.95 4.34 -2.97
C PHE A 144 3.33 5.80 -3.11
N VAL A 145 2.81 6.45 -4.13
CA VAL A 145 2.79 7.90 -4.22
C VAL A 145 1.43 8.43 -3.77
N GLY A 146 1.42 9.25 -2.77
CA GLY A 146 0.27 10.04 -2.39
C GLY A 146 0.23 11.31 -3.24
N TRP A 147 -0.47 11.27 -4.38
CA TRP A 147 -0.61 12.41 -5.26
C TRP A 147 -1.72 13.34 -4.79
N VAL A 148 -1.33 14.49 -4.26
CA VAL A 148 -2.22 15.40 -3.55
C VAL A 148 -2.47 16.66 -4.37
N ARG A 149 -3.74 16.94 -4.67
CA ARG A 149 -4.13 18.14 -5.44
C ARG A 149 -5.41 18.76 -4.89
N GLY A 150 -5.27 19.97 -4.36
CA GLY A 150 -6.41 20.68 -3.79
C GLY A 150 -7.14 19.85 -2.74
N ASN A 151 -8.37 19.46 -3.01
CA ASN A 151 -9.20 18.70 -2.08
C ASN A 151 -9.10 17.16 -2.25
N GLU A 152 -8.25 16.68 -3.15
CA GLU A 152 -8.17 15.27 -3.48
C GLU A 152 -6.80 14.69 -3.17
N ILE A 153 -6.79 13.44 -2.72
CA ILE A 153 -5.60 12.60 -2.59
C ILE A 153 -5.85 11.31 -3.38
N GLN A 154 -4.90 10.94 -4.23
CA GLN A 154 -4.91 9.68 -4.95
C GLN A 154 -3.66 8.89 -4.58
N PHE A 155 -3.83 7.67 -4.09
CA PHE A 155 -2.72 6.76 -3.85
C PHE A 155 -2.44 5.98 -5.13
N ILE A 156 -1.22 6.11 -5.61
CA ILE A 156 -0.74 5.48 -6.84
C ILE A 156 0.34 4.49 -6.42
N PRO A 157 0.08 3.18 -6.47
CA PRO A 157 1.14 2.21 -6.26
C PRO A 157 2.13 2.29 -7.42
N VAL A 158 3.40 2.21 -7.11
CA VAL A 158 4.47 2.23 -8.11
C VAL A 158 5.28 0.94 -8.04
N ARG A 159 5.82 0.54 -9.19
CA ARG A 159 6.68 -0.63 -9.28
C ARG A 159 7.88 -0.46 -8.34
N ARG A 160 8.22 -1.51 -7.60
CA ARG A 160 9.53 -1.63 -6.96
C ARG A 160 10.51 -2.26 -7.95
N HIS A 161 11.60 -1.56 -8.23
CA HIS A 161 12.70 -2.10 -9.03
C HIS A 161 13.43 -3.20 -8.25
N GLU A 162 13.91 -4.22 -8.98
CA GLU A 162 14.71 -5.29 -8.39
C GLU A 162 16.03 -4.75 -7.85
N ASP A 163 16.52 -5.33 -6.76
CA ASP A 163 17.78 -4.91 -6.14
C ASP A 163 18.95 -4.96 -7.14
N SER A 164 18.94 -5.93 -8.06
CA SER A 164 19.94 -6.05 -9.14
C SER A 164 19.91 -4.87 -10.12
N GLU A 165 18.71 -4.30 -10.41
CA GLU A 165 18.59 -3.10 -11.25
C GLU A 165 19.16 -1.88 -10.52
N ILE A 166 18.85 -1.75 -9.21
CA ILE A 166 19.35 -0.67 -8.37
C ILE A 166 20.86 -0.76 -8.20
N GLU A 167 21.41 -1.94 -7.94
CA GLU A 167 22.85 -2.17 -7.82
C GLU A 167 23.59 -1.83 -9.11
N ARG A 168 23.01 -2.16 -10.27
CA ARG A 168 23.55 -1.78 -11.57
C ARG A 168 23.58 -0.26 -11.76
N LEU A 169 22.52 0.46 -11.38
CA LEU A 169 22.49 1.92 -11.41
C LEU A 169 23.59 2.51 -10.51
N LEU A 170 23.71 2.02 -9.29
CA LEU A 170 24.74 2.45 -8.33
C LEU A 170 26.16 2.12 -8.82
N GLN A 171 26.34 0.99 -9.50
CA GLN A 171 27.62 0.64 -10.12
C GLN A 171 27.98 1.57 -11.28
N CYS A 172 27.01 1.93 -12.14
CA CYS A 172 27.22 2.93 -13.18
C CYS A 172 27.64 4.28 -12.58
N GLU A 173 27.06 4.69 -11.44
CA GLU A 173 27.47 5.91 -10.74
C GLU A 173 28.92 5.82 -10.25
N ARG A 174 29.33 4.70 -9.64
CA ARG A 174 30.73 4.47 -9.19
C ARG A 174 31.72 4.54 -10.34
N ASP A 175 31.37 3.94 -11.48
CA ASP A 175 32.26 3.80 -12.64
C ASP A 175 32.23 5.05 -13.54
N GLY A 176 31.34 6.00 -13.26
CA GLY A 176 31.13 7.19 -14.11
C GLY A 176 30.58 6.85 -15.50
N THR A 177 29.83 5.75 -15.63
CA THR A 177 29.23 5.29 -16.89
C THR A 177 27.74 5.60 -16.94
N GLU A 178 27.19 5.67 -18.15
CA GLU A 178 25.76 5.91 -18.36
C GLU A 178 24.95 4.65 -18.00
N PHE A 179 23.91 4.81 -17.20
CA PHE A 179 22.95 3.75 -16.92
C PHE A 179 21.91 3.67 -18.06
N LYS A 180 21.62 2.45 -18.51
CA LYS A 180 20.53 2.18 -19.47
C LYS A 180 19.59 1.14 -18.87
N GLU A 181 18.31 1.48 -18.82
CA GLU A 181 17.29 0.51 -18.47
C GLU A 181 17.27 -0.63 -19.49
N ASP A 182 17.09 -1.86 -19.03
CA ASP A 182 16.93 -2.98 -19.94
C ASP A 182 15.63 -2.82 -20.75
N PRO A 183 15.72 -2.92 -22.09
CA PRO A 183 14.54 -2.77 -22.94
C PRO A 183 13.56 -3.94 -22.86
N ASN A 184 13.91 -4.99 -22.11
CA ASN A 184 13.04 -6.15 -21.96
C ASN A 184 12.39 -6.11 -20.58
N PRO A 185 11.20 -5.55 -20.49
CA PRO A 185 10.47 -5.69 -19.27
C PRO A 185 10.00 -7.14 -19.17
N VAL A 186 10.29 -7.77 -18.07
CA VAL A 186 9.32 -8.64 -17.42
C VAL A 186 8.13 -7.74 -17.02
N ALA A 187 7.64 -6.98 -18.01
CA ALA A 187 6.74 -5.84 -17.86
C ALA A 187 5.38 -6.25 -17.34
N LEU A 188 4.99 -7.53 -17.55
CA LEU A 188 3.75 -8.08 -17.01
C LEU A 188 3.89 -8.52 -15.56
N ALA A 189 5.05 -9.02 -15.14
CA ALA A 189 5.23 -9.50 -13.76
C ALA A 189 5.35 -8.36 -12.73
N ASN A 190 5.65 -7.14 -13.20
CA ASN A 190 5.83 -5.95 -12.38
C ASN A 190 4.84 -4.84 -12.79
N SER A 191 3.70 -5.22 -13.36
CA SER A 191 2.70 -4.23 -13.74
C SER A 191 2.05 -3.62 -12.51
N TYR A 192 1.64 -2.37 -12.65
CA TYR A 192 0.80 -1.65 -11.69
C TYR A 192 -0.38 -2.51 -11.23
N GLU A 193 -1.02 -3.19 -12.19
CA GLU A 193 -2.18 -4.03 -11.94
C GLU A 193 -1.88 -5.19 -10.97
N LEU A 194 -0.72 -5.82 -11.07
CA LEU A 194 -0.35 -6.91 -10.15
C LEU A 194 -0.04 -6.40 -8.75
N SER A 195 0.62 -5.25 -8.62
CA SER A 195 0.84 -4.62 -7.32
C SER A 195 -0.47 -4.18 -6.66
N GLU A 196 -1.39 -3.62 -7.45
CA GLU A 196 -2.72 -3.23 -6.97
C GLU A 196 -3.54 -4.46 -6.55
N ILE A 197 -3.50 -5.53 -7.35
CA ILE A 197 -4.17 -6.79 -7.02
C ILE A 197 -3.63 -7.37 -5.71
N ALA A 198 -2.31 -7.42 -5.53
CA ALA A 198 -1.72 -7.92 -4.30
C ALA A 198 -2.17 -7.10 -3.08
N HIS A 199 -2.16 -5.77 -3.20
CA HIS A 199 -2.65 -4.89 -2.13
C HIS A 199 -4.14 -5.09 -1.84
N LEU A 200 -4.98 -5.21 -2.87
CA LEU A 200 -6.40 -5.48 -2.70
C LEU A 200 -6.66 -6.84 -2.06
N GLU A 201 -5.91 -7.88 -2.43
CA GLU A 201 -6.00 -9.20 -1.81
C GLU A 201 -5.66 -9.16 -0.32
N ASP A 202 -4.57 -8.48 0.07
CA ASP A 202 -4.21 -8.30 1.47
C ASP A 202 -5.28 -7.53 2.25
N PHE A 203 -5.84 -6.49 1.67
CA PHE A 203 -6.93 -5.72 2.27
C PHE A 203 -8.20 -6.56 2.43
N ILE A 204 -8.58 -7.33 1.39
CA ILE A 204 -9.72 -8.25 1.43
C ILE A 204 -9.52 -9.29 2.54
N ASN A 205 -8.34 -9.92 2.60
CA ASN A 205 -8.03 -10.92 3.63
C ASN A 205 -8.16 -10.34 5.05
N ASN A 206 -7.68 -9.13 5.27
CA ASN A 206 -7.82 -8.43 6.54
C ASN A 206 -9.29 -8.13 6.89
N LEU A 207 -10.09 -7.69 5.92
CA LEU A 207 -11.53 -7.46 6.10
C LEU A 207 -12.27 -8.77 6.38
N GLU A 208 -11.93 -9.86 5.71
CA GLU A 208 -12.52 -11.17 5.94
C GLU A 208 -12.19 -11.71 7.32
N ALA A 209 -10.95 -11.58 7.77
CA ALA A 209 -10.53 -11.94 9.13
C ALA A 209 -11.34 -11.14 10.18
N LYS A 210 -11.46 -9.83 9.98
CA LYS A 210 -12.26 -8.96 10.85
C LYS A 210 -13.74 -9.31 10.81
N THR A 211 -14.27 -9.58 9.64
CA THR A 211 -15.66 -10.03 9.45
C THR A 211 -15.93 -11.34 10.17
N LYS A 212 -14.99 -12.30 10.12
CA LYS A 212 -15.07 -13.59 10.82
C LYS A 212 -15.11 -13.39 12.34
N GLU A 213 -14.23 -12.53 12.86
CA GLU A 213 -14.21 -12.17 14.30
C GLU A 213 -15.56 -11.58 14.75
N LEU A 214 -16.07 -10.59 13.99
CA LEU A 214 -17.34 -9.93 14.29
C LEU A 214 -18.53 -10.90 14.19
N LYS A 215 -18.54 -11.81 13.22
CA LYS A 215 -19.55 -12.87 13.10
C LYS A 215 -19.53 -13.80 14.28
N ALA A 216 -18.36 -14.23 14.74
CA ALA A 216 -18.20 -15.08 15.91
C ALA A 216 -18.69 -14.37 17.19
N LYS A 217 -18.35 -13.10 17.38
CA LYS A 217 -18.84 -12.27 18.48
C LYS A 217 -20.37 -12.12 18.46
N LYS A 218 -20.92 -11.82 17.27
CA LYS A 218 -22.39 -11.74 17.07
C LYS A 218 -23.07 -13.06 17.41
N GLU A 219 -22.54 -14.20 16.97
CA GLU A 219 -23.09 -15.53 17.25
C GLU A 219 -23.10 -15.83 18.75
N LYS A 220 -21.98 -15.53 19.46
CA LYS A 220 -21.90 -15.67 20.92
C LYS A 220 -22.98 -14.87 21.63
N LEU A 221 -23.17 -13.60 21.26
CA LEU A 221 -24.18 -12.73 21.84
C LEU A 221 -25.61 -13.21 21.51
N THR A 222 -25.84 -13.66 20.26
CA THR A 222 -27.14 -14.20 19.83
C THR A 222 -27.51 -15.46 20.62
N LYS A 223 -26.56 -16.37 20.87
CA LYS A 223 -26.77 -17.56 21.70
C LYS A 223 -27.14 -17.19 23.16
N ALA A 224 -26.46 -16.19 23.73
CA ALA A 224 -26.74 -15.71 25.07
C ALA A 224 -28.16 -15.11 25.19
N ILE A 225 -28.56 -14.28 24.21
CA ILE A 225 -29.93 -13.71 24.16
C ILE A 225 -30.97 -14.81 23.98
N LEU A 226 -30.73 -15.79 23.09
CA LEU A 226 -31.63 -16.91 22.89
C LEU A 226 -31.84 -17.70 24.18
N GLN A 227 -30.78 -17.93 24.95
CA GLN A 227 -30.89 -18.62 26.25
C GLN A 227 -31.72 -17.81 27.26
N GLN A 228 -31.43 -16.51 27.40
CA GLN A 228 -32.22 -15.62 28.26
C GLN A 228 -33.70 -15.57 27.89
N MET A 229 -34.01 -15.51 26.58
CA MET A 229 -35.39 -15.53 26.09
C MET A 229 -36.10 -16.84 26.42
N LYS A 230 -35.40 -17.98 26.31
CA LYS A 230 -35.94 -19.30 26.68
C LYS A 230 -36.18 -19.39 28.18
N ASP A 231 -35.24 -18.97 29.02
CA ASP A 231 -35.33 -19.02 30.47
C ASP A 231 -36.49 -18.17 30.98
N ASN A 232 -36.82 -17.08 30.26
CA ASN A 232 -37.94 -16.20 30.62
C ASN A 232 -39.23 -16.47 29.82
N SER A 233 -39.29 -17.55 29.02
CA SER A 233 -40.43 -17.91 28.17
C SER A 233 -40.86 -16.82 27.19
N ILE A 234 -39.91 -16.00 26.71
CA ILE A 234 -40.13 -14.89 25.77
C ILE A 234 -39.92 -15.40 24.37
N LYS A 235 -40.96 -15.40 23.51
CA LYS A 235 -40.83 -15.77 22.08
C LYS A 235 -40.56 -14.58 21.17
N PHE A 236 -40.81 -13.36 21.62
CA PHE A 236 -40.74 -12.15 20.85
C PHE A 236 -40.22 -10.98 21.67
N LEU A 237 -39.26 -10.25 21.15
CA LEU A 237 -38.71 -9.03 21.73
C LEU A 237 -38.54 -7.97 20.63
N GLU A 238 -38.99 -6.76 20.91
CA GLU A 238 -38.85 -5.63 19.99
C GLU A 238 -38.16 -4.46 20.70
N THR A 239 -37.22 -3.87 20.00
CA THR A 239 -36.52 -2.64 20.39
C THR A 239 -36.64 -1.62 19.27
N PRO A 240 -36.28 -0.33 19.45
CA PRO A 240 -36.33 0.67 18.40
C PRO A 240 -35.47 0.32 17.16
N ARG A 241 -34.47 -0.56 17.34
CA ARG A 241 -33.51 -0.89 16.25
C ARG A 241 -33.61 -2.32 15.73
N MET A 242 -34.26 -3.23 16.47
CA MET A 242 -34.30 -4.64 16.06
C MET A 242 -35.50 -5.38 16.64
N ARG A 243 -35.94 -6.38 15.89
CA ARG A 243 -36.94 -7.36 16.29
C ARG A 243 -36.29 -8.73 16.39
N ILE A 244 -36.44 -9.41 17.51
CA ILE A 244 -35.90 -10.74 17.78
C ILE A 244 -37.06 -11.69 17.97
N THR A 245 -37.09 -12.79 17.23
CA THR A 245 -38.10 -13.83 17.30
C THR A 245 -37.44 -15.19 17.46
N VAL A 246 -37.83 -15.96 18.44
CA VAL A 246 -37.40 -17.34 18.63
C VAL A 246 -38.20 -18.22 17.68
N LYS A 247 -37.54 -18.89 16.77
CA LYS A 247 -38.13 -19.89 15.88
C LYS A 247 -37.92 -21.26 16.49
N ASP A 248 -38.96 -22.08 16.48
CA ASP A 248 -38.85 -23.47 16.94
C ASP A 248 -37.94 -24.26 15.96
N ALA A 249 -37.22 -25.24 16.51
CA ALA A 249 -36.39 -26.11 15.73
C ALA A 249 -37.24 -26.95 14.74
N TYR A 250 -36.78 -27.07 13.53
CA TYR A 250 -37.41 -27.92 12.51
C TYR A 250 -36.38 -28.74 11.74
N VAL A 251 -36.80 -29.88 11.21
CA VAL A 251 -35.95 -30.72 10.38
C VAL A 251 -36.00 -30.22 8.94
N LYS A 252 -34.84 -29.73 8.45
CA LYS A 252 -34.68 -29.36 7.04
C LYS A 252 -34.27 -30.60 6.24
N LYS A 253 -35.08 -30.99 5.24
CA LYS A 253 -34.70 -32.03 4.31
C LYS A 253 -33.97 -31.40 3.11
N ALA A 254 -32.85 -31.98 2.73
CA ALA A 254 -32.08 -31.61 1.54
C ALA A 254 -31.71 -32.88 0.78
N VAL A 255 -31.52 -32.75 -0.51
CA VAL A 255 -31.02 -33.86 -1.35
C VAL A 255 -29.53 -33.98 -1.16
N ASP A 256 -29.05 -35.15 -0.84
CA ASP A 256 -27.63 -35.48 -0.83
C ASP A 256 -27.18 -35.70 -2.29
N SER A 257 -26.61 -34.69 -2.89
CA SER A 257 -26.17 -34.72 -4.29
C SER A 257 -25.05 -35.73 -4.56
N ASN A 258 -24.18 -35.97 -3.56
CA ASN A 258 -23.09 -36.94 -3.71
C ASN A 258 -23.65 -38.38 -3.72
N LYS A 259 -24.53 -38.65 -2.77
CA LYS A 259 -25.20 -39.95 -2.69
C LYS A 259 -26.11 -40.21 -3.88
N LEU A 260 -26.80 -39.18 -4.36
CA LEU A 260 -27.62 -39.24 -5.58
C LEU A 260 -26.76 -39.58 -6.82
N LYS A 261 -25.57 -39.00 -6.92
CA LYS A 261 -24.62 -39.25 -8.02
C LYS A 261 -24.07 -40.66 -7.99
N GLU A 262 -23.84 -41.23 -6.80
CA GLU A 262 -23.34 -42.59 -6.62
C GLU A 262 -24.41 -43.65 -6.85
N GLU A 263 -25.61 -43.48 -6.26
CA GLU A 263 -26.66 -44.51 -6.29
C GLU A 263 -27.54 -44.41 -7.54
N LEU A 264 -27.74 -43.19 -8.11
CA LEU A 264 -28.63 -42.95 -9.25
C LEU A 264 -27.98 -42.02 -10.29
N PRO A 265 -26.88 -42.45 -10.94
CA PRO A 265 -26.09 -41.60 -11.84
C PRO A 265 -26.89 -41.09 -13.04
N ASP A 266 -27.78 -41.89 -13.60
CA ASP A 266 -28.61 -41.49 -14.74
C ASP A 266 -29.62 -40.41 -14.37
N VAL A 267 -30.18 -40.49 -13.16
CA VAL A 267 -31.11 -39.45 -12.65
C VAL A 267 -30.33 -38.17 -12.37
N TYR A 268 -29.17 -38.30 -11.73
CA TYR A 268 -28.29 -37.14 -11.46
C TYR A 268 -27.90 -36.43 -12.77
N ALA A 269 -27.43 -37.18 -13.79
CA ALA A 269 -27.04 -36.63 -15.09
C ALA A 269 -28.19 -35.90 -15.81
N ARG A 270 -29.42 -36.42 -15.71
CA ARG A 270 -30.60 -35.78 -16.33
C ARG A 270 -30.96 -34.41 -15.77
N TYR A 271 -30.59 -34.16 -14.49
CA TYR A 271 -30.89 -32.90 -13.80
C TYR A 271 -29.67 -32.00 -13.61
N LEU A 272 -28.51 -32.36 -14.22
CA LEU A 272 -27.36 -31.47 -14.28
C LEU A 272 -27.69 -30.24 -15.13
N LYS A 273 -27.38 -29.08 -14.60
CA LYS A 273 -27.47 -27.81 -15.34
C LYS A 273 -26.05 -27.43 -15.78
N GLU A 274 -25.84 -27.42 -17.08
CA GLU A 274 -24.59 -26.91 -17.64
C GLU A 274 -24.58 -25.38 -17.59
N SER A 275 -23.47 -24.81 -17.15
CA SER A 275 -23.21 -23.37 -17.22
C SER A 275 -21.86 -23.16 -17.91
N ARG A 276 -21.84 -22.18 -18.81
CA ARG A 276 -20.59 -21.78 -19.45
C ARG A 276 -19.79 -20.92 -18.48
N VAL A 277 -18.60 -21.37 -18.12
CA VAL A 277 -17.66 -20.61 -17.31
C VAL A 277 -16.71 -19.88 -18.26
N ALA A 278 -16.59 -18.56 -18.11
CA ALA A 278 -15.63 -17.77 -18.86
C ALA A 278 -14.21 -18.05 -18.40
N GLU A 279 -13.23 -17.76 -19.24
CA GLU A 279 -11.83 -17.79 -18.86
C GLU A 279 -11.60 -16.85 -17.66
N SER A 280 -10.81 -17.32 -16.70
CA SER A 280 -10.50 -16.57 -15.49
C SER A 280 -9.02 -16.76 -15.11
N VAL A 281 -8.47 -15.77 -14.47
CA VAL A 281 -7.12 -15.82 -13.89
C VAL A 281 -7.25 -16.25 -12.44
N VAL A 282 -6.42 -17.22 -12.04
CA VAL A 282 -6.30 -17.62 -10.63
C VAL A 282 -5.03 -17.00 -10.08
N ILE A 283 -5.16 -16.19 -9.02
CA ILE A 283 -4.05 -15.58 -8.31
C ILE A 283 -3.89 -16.32 -6.99
N THR A 284 -2.67 -16.80 -6.73
CA THR A 284 -2.34 -17.46 -5.47
C THR A 284 -1.21 -16.68 -4.81
N MET A 285 -1.48 -16.12 -3.64
CA MET A 285 -0.45 -15.45 -2.83
C MET A 285 0.54 -16.49 -2.32
N LYS A 286 1.84 -16.25 -2.53
CA LYS A 286 2.90 -17.05 -1.93
C LYS A 286 3.03 -16.61 -0.47
N GLY A 287 2.72 -17.52 0.46
CA GLY A 287 2.98 -17.27 1.89
C GLY A 287 4.48 -17.04 2.13
N GLU A 288 4.81 -16.17 3.08
CA GLU A 288 6.19 -16.00 3.56
C GLU A 288 6.76 -17.39 3.91
N GLN A 289 7.87 -17.74 3.27
CA GLN A 289 8.66 -18.89 3.72
C GLN A 289 9.17 -18.51 5.13
N LYS A 290 8.59 -19.12 6.16
CA LYS A 290 9.23 -19.16 7.47
C LYS A 290 10.50 -19.97 7.30
N ASP A 291 11.63 -19.29 7.23
CA ASP A 291 12.93 -19.94 7.33
C ASP A 291 12.93 -20.81 8.58
N ALA A 292 12.97 -22.13 8.36
CA ALA A 292 13.20 -23.10 9.44
C ALA A 292 14.65 -22.91 9.90
N GLN A 293 14.83 -22.41 11.10
CA GLN A 293 16.07 -22.54 11.87
C GLN A 293 16.19 -23.95 12.41
#